data_a0736ac1ffe43a3444c45a1989469f90
#
_entry.id   a0736ac1ffe43a3444c45a1989469f90
#
_cell.length_a   1.000
_cell.length_b   1.000
_cell.length_c   1.000
_cell.angle_alpha   90.00
_cell.angle_beta   90.00
_cell.angle_gamma   90.00
#
_symmetry.space_group_name_H-M   'P 1'
#
loop_
_entity.id
_entity.type
_entity.pdbx_description
1 polymer ?
#
loop_
_entity_poly.entity_id
_entity_poly.type
_entity_poly.pdbx_seq_one_letter_code
_entity_poly.pdbx_strand_id
1 'polypeptide(L)'
;LEVSTGMGVGTPTLSIGYTNSAGTAGRSANNIQLVVASSAIGTFYQFGLQAGDVGVRSIQTYQQTATMTSGVHHLVAYRILAMVEMINAAVVEQLTLLTSAMPRVYDNTVPFLIFIPNTTAATSIFGSAVFTQR
;
A
#
# COMPACT_ATOMS: atom_id res chain seq x y z
N LEU A 1 -1.71 3.85 3.49
CA LEU A 1 -1.36 5.25 3.68
C LEU A 1 -0.04 5.53 2.99
N GLU A 2 0.03 6.61 2.25
CA GLU A 2 1.23 7.11 1.57
C GLU A 2 1.65 8.44 2.18
N VAL A 3 2.92 8.60 2.45
CA VAL A 3 3.50 9.89 2.89
C VAL A 3 3.87 10.73 1.67
N SER A 4 3.17 11.84 1.46
CA SER A 4 3.43 12.76 0.33
C SER A 4 4.33 13.93 0.70
N THR A 5 4.41 14.27 1.98
CA THR A 5 5.39 15.23 2.53
C THR A 5 5.94 14.67 3.82
N GLY A 6 7.26 14.72 3.97
CA GLY A 6 7.94 14.13 5.12
C GLY A 6 7.28 14.50 6.45
N MET A 7 7.00 13.50 7.26
CA MET A 7 6.29 13.66 8.51
C MET A 7 7.25 14.14 9.62
N GLY A 8 6.78 15.08 10.41
CA GLY A 8 7.48 15.58 11.58
C GLY A 8 7.29 14.69 12.81
N VAL A 9 7.64 15.21 13.97
CA VAL A 9 7.57 14.49 15.24
C VAL A 9 6.12 14.23 15.65
N GLY A 10 5.84 13.02 16.10
CA GLY A 10 4.55 12.56 16.60
C GLY A 10 4.43 11.04 16.45
N THR A 11 3.61 10.43 17.27
CA THR A 11 3.32 8.99 17.24
C THR A 11 1.83 8.73 17.25
N PRO A 12 1.05 9.32 16.33
CA PRO A 12 -0.38 9.07 16.31
C PRO A 12 -0.66 7.65 15.93
N THR A 13 -1.71 7.10 16.51
CA THR A 13 -2.34 5.89 16.02
C THR A 13 -3.40 6.26 14.98
N LEU A 14 -3.38 5.59 13.86
CA LEU A 14 -4.32 5.77 12.76
C LEU A 14 -5.30 4.61 12.74
N SER A 15 -6.56 4.89 12.52
CA SER A 15 -7.60 3.89 12.36
C SER A 15 -8.52 4.21 11.18
N ILE A 16 -9.08 3.15 10.58
CA ILE A 16 -10.03 3.26 9.46
C ILE A 16 -11.26 2.41 9.78
N GLY A 17 -12.43 3.02 9.66
CA GLY A 17 -13.69 2.30 9.59
C GLY A 17 -14.14 2.16 8.14
N TYR A 18 -14.59 0.96 7.75
CA TYR A 18 -14.92 0.66 6.37
C TYR A 18 -16.10 -0.29 6.22
N THR A 19 -16.62 -0.37 4.99
CA THR A 19 -17.51 -1.43 4.53
C THR A 19 -16.68 -2.40 3.69
N ASN A 20 -16.75 -3.70 4.01
CA ASN A 20 -15.98 -4.70 3.28
C ASN A 20 -16.56 -4.98 1.86
N SER A 21 -15.85 -5.74 1.07
CA SER A 21 -16.26 -6.11 -0.30
C SER A 21 -17.59 -6.86 -0.37
N ALA A 22 -17.96 -7.60 0.68
CA ALA A 22 -19.24 -8.28 0.80
C ALA A 22 -20.41 -7.34 1.17
N GLY A 23 -20.14 -6.07 1.47
CA GLY A 23 -21.16 -5.08 1.84
C GLY A 23 -21.43 -4.98 3.35
N THR A 24 -20.66 -5.67 4.19
CA THR A 24 -20.82 -5.56 5.65
C THR A 24 -20.18 -4.27 6.13
N ALA A 25 -20.98 -3.39 6.72
CA ALA A 25 -20.54 -2.12 7.30
C ALA A 25 -19.99 -2.29 8.72
N GLY A 26 -19.41 -1.21 9.27
CA GLY A 26 -18.92 -1.19 10.66
C GLY A 26 -17.66 -2.04 10.88
N ARG A 27 -16.91 -2.31 9.83
CA ARG A 27 -15.63 -3.00 9.93
C ARG A 27 -14.53 -2.02 10.32
N SER A 28 -13.55 -2.49 11.08
CA SER A 28 -12.40 -1.70 11.50
C SER A 28 -11.10 -2.35 10.99
N ALA A 29 -10.27 -1.56 10.34
CA ALA A 29 -8.93 -2.00 9.99
C ALA A 29 -8.03 -2.04 11.24
N ASN A 30 -6.98 -2.85 11.19
CA ASN A 30 -5.97 -2.84 12.24
C ASN A 30 -5.34 -1.45 12.34
N ASN A 31 -5.18 -0.97 13.56
CA ASN A 31 -4.56 0.32 13.80
C ASN A 31 -3.10 0.30 13.36
N ILE A 32 -2.67 1.40 12.77
CA ILE A 32 -1.27 1.66 12.46
C ILE A 32 -0.77 2.72 13.42
N GLN A 33 0.31 2.45 14.13
CA GLN A 33 1.03 3.48 14.84
C GLN A 33 2.11 4.04 13.92
N LEU A 34 2.04 5.33 13.62
CA LEU A 34 3.12 6.00 12.91
C LEU A 34 4.32 6.13 13.85
N VAL A 35 5.44 5.59 13.42
CA VAL A 35 6.66 5.60 14.21
C VAL A 35 7.36 6.95 14.05
N VAL A 36 7.79 7.46 15.18
CA VAL A 36 8.47 8.72 15.43
C VAL A 36 9.36 9.19 14.30
N ALA A 37 9.30 10.50 14.08
CA ALA A 37 10.29 11.34 13.42
C ALA A 37 10.82 10.80 12.09
N SER A 38 10.27 11.34 11.02
CA SER A 38 10.80 11.24 9.66
C SER A 38 10.37 10.03 8.83
N SER A 39 9.08 9.76 8.76
CA SER A 39 8.61 9.01 7.60
C SER A 39 8.90 9.83 6.34
N ALA A 40 9.80 9.32 5.52
CA ALA A 40 10.21 9.98 4.29
C ALA A 40 9.06 10.00 3.27
N ILE A 41 9.13 10.92 2.32
CA ILE A 41 8.23 10.93 1.15
C ILE A 41 8.27 9.57 0.46
N GLY A 42 7.11 9.07 0.07
CA GLY A 42 6.96 7.76 -0.58
C GLY A 42 6.89 6.58 0.39
N THR A 43 6.97 6.80 1.70
CA THR A 43 6.75 5.73 2.68
C THR A 43 5.31 5.24 2.63
N PHE A 44 5.13 3.93 2.57
CA PHE A 44 3.84 3.26 2.59
C PHE A 44 3.59 2.56 3.91
N TYR A 45 2.43 2.79 4.50
CA TYR A 45 1.90 2.06 5.66
C TYR A 45 0.64 1.32 5.24
N GLN A 46 0.63 0.02 5.40
CA GLN A 46 -0.49 -0.82 5.02
C GLN A 46 -1.42 -1.08 6.22
N PHE A 47 -2.71 -0.79 6.05
CA PHE A 47 -3.73 -1.21 7.01
C PHE A 47 -4.10 -2.67 6.77
N GLY A 48 -4.02 -3.48 7.82
CA GLY A 48 -4.58 -4.83 7.80
C GLY A 48 -6.10 -4.76 7.90
N LEU A 49 -6.80 -5.50 7.06
CA LEU A 49 -8.25 -5.62 7.17
C LEU A 49 -8.63 -6.51 8.36
N GLN A 50 -9.85 -6.37 8.83
CA GLN A 50 -10.39 -7.25 9.87
C GLN A 50 -10.41 -8.70 9.38
N ALA A 51 -10.16 -9.64 10.27
CA ALA A 51 -10.11 -11.06 9.95
C ALA A 51 -11.35 -11.53 9.16
N GLY A 52 -11.10 -12.26 8.09
CA GLY A 52 -12.12 -12.74 7.16
C GLY A 52 -12.48 -11.78 6.04
N ASP A 53 -12.03 -10.53 6.07
CA ASP A 53 -12.28 -9.58 4.99
C ASP A 53 -11.22 -9.70 3.89
N VAL A 54 -11.68 -9.71 2.65
CA VAL A 54 -10.80 -9.83 1.46
C VAL A 54 -10.69 -8.53 0.65
N GLY A 55 -11.39 -7.48 1.06
CA GLY A 55 -11.34 -6.19 0.37
C GLY A 55 -12.23 -5.13 1.00
N VAL A 56 -12.03 -3.90 0.54
CA VAL A 56 -12.75 -2.71 0.96
C VAL A 56 -13.66 -2.25 -0.17
N ARG A 57 -14.94 -2.03 0.13
CA ARG A 57 -15.92 -1.42 -0.77
C ARG A 57 -15.94 0.10 -0.64
N SER A 58 -15.87 0.59 0.60
CA SER A 58 -15.87 2.03 0.89
C SER A 58 -15.27 2.30 2.26
N ILE A 59 -14.65 3.46 2.41
CA ILE A 59 -14.09 3.95 3.67
C ILE A 59 -15.11 4.94 4.24
N GLN A 60 -15.52 4.73 5.52
CA GLN A 60 -16.47 5.56 6.22
C GLN A 60 -15.79 6.58 7.12
N THR A 61 -14.77 6.13 7.83
CA THR A 61 -14.05 6.97 8.80
C THR A 61 -12.56 6.80 8.67
N TYR A 62 -11.85 7.90 8.88
CA TYR A 62 -10.42 7.93 9.11
C TYR A 62 -10.17 8.75 10.36
N GLN A 63 -9.40 8.23 11.29
CA GLN A 63 -9.13 8.87 12.56
C GLN A 63 -7.63 8.83 12.87
N GLN A 64 -7.15 9.94 13.40
CA GLN A 64 -5.79 10.12 13.89
C GLN A 64 -5.87 10.57 15.35
N THR A 65 -5.19 9.87 16.27
CA THR A 65 -5.30 10.13 17.71
C THR A 65 -4.56 11.36 18.21
N ALA A 66 -3.54 11.81 17.47
CA ALA A 66 -2.74 12.98 17.81
C ALA A 66 -2.21 13.66 16.55
N THR A 67 -1.91 14.94 16.63
CA THR A 67 -1.30 15.70 15.54
C THR A 67 0.18 15.38 15.42
N MET A 68 0.68 15.44 14.20
CA MET A 68 2.12 15.50 13.89
C MET A 68 2.54 16.96 13.73
N THR A 69 3.79 17.28 14.00
CA THR A 69 4.29 18.66 13.88
C THR A 69 4.29 19.16 12.45
N SER A 70 4.40 18.27 11.47
CA SER A 70 4.35 18.58 10.04
C SER A 70 4.08 17.32 9.23
N GLY A 71 3.88 17.49 7.95
CA GLY A 71 3.73 16.39 6.98
C GLY A 71 2.35 16.31 6.37
N VAL A 72 2.28 15.61 5.25
CA VAL A 72 1.04 15.31 4.53
C VAL A 72 1.05 13.83 4.15
N HIS A 73 -0.07 13.19 4.33
CA HIS A 73 -0.26 11.82 3.90
C HIS A 73 -1.60 11.65 3.17
N HIS A 74 -1.65 10.67 2.31
CA HIS A 74 -2.84 10.31 1.56
C HIS A 74 -3.30 8.90 1.93
N LEU A 75 -4.60 8.72 2.01
CA LEU A 75 -5.20 7.41 2.11
C LEU A 75 -5.43 6.87 0.70
N VAL A 76 -4.73 5.81 0.34
CA VAL A 76 -4.79 5.22 -0.99
C VAL A 76 -5.43 3.85 -0.90
N ALA A 77 -6.52 3.63 -1.63
CA ALA A 77 -7.08 2.31 -1.85
C ALA A 77 -6.42 1.70 -3.09
N TYR A 78 -5.88 0.49 -2.97
CA TYR A 78 -5.20 -0.18 -4.07
C TYR A 78 -5.56 -1.67 -4.12
N ARG A 79 -5.32 -2.27 -5.26
CA ARG A 79 -5.46 -3.70 -5.49
C ARG A 79 -4.12 -4.26 -5.94
N ILE A 80 -3.66 -5.30 -5.26
CA ILE A 80 -2.46 -6.02 -5.69
C ILE A 80 -2.78 -6.77 -6.98
N LEU A 81 -2.02 -6.49 -8.02
CA LEU A 81 -2.12 -7.16 -9.32
C LEU A 81 -1.16 -8.35 -9.38
N ALA A 82 0.05 -8.18 -8.89
CA ALA A 82 1.07 -9.22 -8.86
C ALA A 82 2.07 -8.92 -7.74
N MET A 83 2.76 -9.96 -7.30
CA MET A 83 3.89 -9.88 -6.37
C MET A 83 5.05 -10.63 -6.97
N VAL A 84 6.23 -10.04 -6.90
CA VAL A 84 7.50 -10.67 -7.28
C VAL A 84 8.40 -10.66 -6.06
N GLU A 85 8.88 -11.82 -5.67
CA GLU A 85 9.89 -11.92 -4.64
C GLU A 85 11.28 -11.85 -5.31
N MET A 86 12.08 -10.87 -4.92
CA MET A 86 13.45 -10.70 -5.41
C MET A 86 14.41 -11.32 -4.41
N ILE A 87 14.87 -12.53 -4.71
CA ILE A 87 15.73 -13.30 -3.80
C ILE A 87 17.19 -12.88 -3.92
N ASN A 88 17.63 -12.46 -5.09
CA ASN A 88 19.01 -12.11 -5.36
C ASN A 88 19.11 -10.91 -6.31
N ALA A 89 20.00 -9.97 -6.02
CA ALA A 89 20.23 -8.77 -6.83
C ALA A 89 20.72 -9.04 -8.25
N ALA A 90 21.26 -10.23 -8.52
CA ALA A 90 21.79 -10.61 -9.84
C ALA A 90 20.82 -11.45 -10.68
N VAL A 91 19.63 -11.74 -10.18
CA VAL A 91 18.65 -12.59 -10.87
C VAL A 91 17.52 -11.71 -11.40
N VAL A 92 17.23 -11.89 -12.70
CA VAL A 92 16.08 -11.25 -13.33
C VAL A 92 14.84 -12.09 -13.02
N GLU A 93 13.94 -11.53 -12.25
CA GLU A 93 12.62 -12.12 -12.02
C GLU A 93 11.65 -11.66 -13.10
N GLN A 94 10.92 -12.59 -13.69
CA GLN A 94 9.98 -12.31 -14.76
C GLN A 94 8.59 -12.87 -14.43
N LEU A 95 7.60 -11.99 -14.42
CA LEU A 95 6.20 -12.37 -14.36
C LEU A 95 5.57 -12.25 -15.74
N THR A 96 4.96 -13.32 -16.18
CA THR A 96 4.18 -13.33 -17.41
C THR A 96 2.71 -13.59 -17.12
N LEU A 97 1.84 -13.21 -18.03
CA LEU A 97 0.40 -13.48 -17.94
C LEU A 97 0.11 -14.98 -17.74
N LEU A 98 0.92 -15.84 -18.36
CA LEU A 98 0.76 -17.30 -18.30
C LEU A 98 1.19 -17.89 -16.96
N THR A 99 2.21 -17.31 -16.32
CA THR A 99 2.79 -17.86 -15.08
C THR A 99 2.16 -17.28 -13.81
N SER A 100 1.66 -16.06 -13.87
CA SER A 100 1.19 -15.32 -12.68
C SER A 100 -0.32 -15.11 -12.64
N ALA A 101 -1.05 -15.54 -13.68
CA ALA A 101 -2.49 -15.29 -13.79
C ALA A 101 -2.85 -13.80 -13.49
N MET A 102 -2.03 -12.87 -13.97
CA MET A 102 -2.23 -11.45 -13.72
C MET A 102 -3.65 -11.02 -14.09
N PRO A 103 -4.36 -10.35 -13.19
CA PRO A 103 -5.69 -9.90 -13.48
C PRO A 103 -5.69 -8.82 -14.57
N ARG A 104 -6.81 -8.70 -15.27
CA ARG A 104 -7.00 -7.61 -16.22
C ARG A 104 -6.85 -6.26 -15.54
N VAL A 105 -6.08 -5.38 -16.17
CA VAL A 105 -6.00 -3.96 -15.82
C VAL A 105 -7.13 -3.25 -16.57
N TYR A 106 -8.00 -2.56 -15.85
CA TYR A 106 -9.13 -1.83 -16.44
C TYR A 106 -8.69 -0.44 -16.90
N ASP A 107 -9.47 0.14 -17.81
CA ASP A 107 -9.31 1.53 -18.20
C ASP A 107 -9.39 2.45 -16.97
N ASN A 108 -8.65 3.53 -16.98
CA ASN A 108 -8.50 4.47 -15.85
C ASN A 108 -7.79 3.90 -14.61
N THR A 109 -7.11 2.78 -14.73
CA THR A 109 -6.24 2.27 -13.68
C THR A 109 -4.89 2.98 -13.75
N VAL A 110 -4.38 3.39 -12.59
CA VAL A 110 -3.01 3.91 -12.45
C VAL A 110 -2.16 2.83 -11.79
N PRO A 111 -1.38 2.06 -12.57
CA PRO A 111 -0.48 1.07 -11.99
C PRO A 111 0.69 1.78 -11.31
N PHE A 112 1.11 1.26 -10.17
CA PHE A 112 2.29 1.73 -9.45
C PHE A 112 3.00 0.56 -8.77
N LEU A 113 4.27 0.74 -8.47
CA LEU A 113 5.11 -0.26 -7.83
C LEU A 113 5.24 0.07 -6.34
N ILE A 114 4.97 -0.92 -5.49
CA ILE A 114 5.32 -0.86 -4.06
C ILE A 114 6.53 -1.77 -3.87
N PHE A 115 7.60 -1.21 -3.37
CA PHE A 115 8.78 -1.96 -2.98
C PHE A 115 8.80 -2.17 -1.46
N ILE A 116 8.94 -3.43 -1.04
CA ILE A 116 9.05 -3.79 0.38
C ILE A 116 10.46 -4.34 0.60
N PRO A 117 11.40 -3.52 1.10
CA PRO A 117 12.76 -3.98 1.35
C PRO A 117 12.80 -4.90 2.58
N ASN A 118 13.64 -5.91 2.53
CA ASN A 118 13.94 -6.77 3.69
C ASN A 118 15.15 -6.29 4.49
N THR A 119 15.79 -5.23 4.04
CA THR A 119 16.98 -4.64 4.68
C THR A 119 16.91 -3.12 4.62
N THR A 120 17.71 -2.43 5.42
CA THR A 120 17.86 -0.97 5.43
C THR A 120 18.91 -0.46 4.43
N ALA A 121 19.56 -1.36 3.68
CA ALA A 121 20.54 -0.98 2.69
C ALA A 121 19.86 -0.25 1.51
N ALA A 122 20.51 0.79 1.01
CA ALA A 122 20.04 1.47 -0.19
C ALA A 122 20.07 0.52 -1.38
N THR A 123 18.96 0.46 -2.11
CA THR A 123 18.82 -0.42 -3.26
C THR A 123 18.10 0.32 -4.39
N SER A 124 18.48 0.01 -5.62
CA SER A 124 17.81 0.49 -6.82
C SER A 124 17.15 -0.68 -7.52
N ILE A 125 15.90 -0.49 -7.94
CA ILE A 125 15.16 -1.47 -8.71
C ILE A 125 14.92 -0.91 -10.10
N PHE A 126 15.23 -1.71 -11.11
CA PHE A 126 14.95 -1.41 -12.49
C PHE A 126 14.04 -2.49 -13.07
N GLY A 127 13.06 -2.08 -13.83
CA GLY A 127 12.12 -3.01 -14.43
C GLY A 127 11.33 -2.36 -15.56
N SER A 128 10.65 -3.18 -16.33
CA SER A 128 9.72 -2.75 -17.36
C SER A 128 8.42 -3.56 -17.24
N ALA A 129 7.32 -2.92 -17.58
CA ALA A 129 6.02 -3.58 -17.70
C ALA A 129 5.47 -3.34 -19.11
N VAL A 130 5.02 -4.40 -19.76
CA VAL A 130 4.38 -4.31 -21.07
C VAL A 130 2.90 -4.63 -20.90
N PHE A 131 2.06 -3.73 -21.35
CA PHE A 131 0.61 -3.88 -21.36
C PHE A 131 0.13 -4.08 -22.80
N THR A 132 -0.72 -5.08 -23.00
CA THR A 132 -1.37 -5.30 -24.27
C THR A 132 -2.86 -4.99 -24.14
N GLN A 133 -3.40 -4.25 -25.09
CA GLN A 133 -4.82 -3.98 -25.22
C GLN A 133 -5.44 -4.99 -26.15
N ARG A 134 -6.61 -5.50 -25.79
CA ARG A 134 -7.38 -6.45 -26.62
C ARG A 134 -8.66 -5.82 -27.07
#